data_007798882a62cd743029871ddbb3ddbe
#
_entry.id   007798882a62cd743029871ddbb3ddbe
#
_cell.length_a   1.000
_cell.length_b   1.000
_cell.length_c   1.000
_cell.angle_alpha   90.00
_cell.angle_beta   90.00
_cell.angle_gamma   90.00
#
_symmetry.space_group_name_H-M   'P 1'
#
loop_
_entity.id
_entity.type
_entity.pdbx_description
1 polymer ?
#
loop_
_entity_poly.entity_id
_entity_poly.type
_entity_poly.pdbx_seq_one_letter_code
_entity_poly.pdbx_strand_id
1 'polypeptide(L)'
;MAPVEISESQIRQLDLAALQPWFSLSPEALVQQAGSLEIHFNWPRADDDPRELSEIAELRLWSLRADAEAPWLPLLLERGGGQLTRHVAMVLPHQFSRTEGIRFAPESLELWITHRLFSLDAWARLHGLSCRQGLAQMAAVLGYELDGGFWAPLSAGAAQ
;
A
#
# COMPACT_ATOMS: atom_id res chain seq x y z
N MET A 1 11.33 13.59 4.64
CA MET A 1 11.11 14.08 3.27
C MET A 1 9.79 14.83 3.19
N ALA A 2 9.68 15.73 2.22
CA ALA A 2 8.42 16.42 1.97
C ALA A 2 7.35 15.43 1.45
N PRO A 3 6.06 15.73 1.66
CA PRO A 3 4.98 14.92 1.10
C PRO A 3 5.10 14.80 -0.43
N VAL A 4 4.72 13.65 -0.97
CA VAL A 4 4.70 13.39 -2.40
C VAL A 4 3.37 13.89 -2.97
N GLU A 5 3.42 14.83 -3.91
CA GLU A 5 2.22 15.31 -4.57
C GLU A 5 2.09 14.70 -5.96
N ILE A 6 0.91 14.15 -6.23
CA ILE A 6 0.58 13.54 -7.51
C ILE A 6 -0.48 14.39 -8.19
N SER A 7 -0.13 14.98 -9.32
CA SER A 7 -1.06 15.81 -10.09
C SER A 7 -1.97 14.96 -10.97
N GLU A 8 -3.09 15.54 -11.39
CA GLU A 8 -4.00 14.91 -12.35
C GLU A 8 -3.26 14.49 -13.63
N SER A 9 -2.36 15.32 -14.13
CA SER A 9 -1.57 15.01 -15.33
C SER A 9 -0.70 13.77 -15.14
N GLN A 10 -0.04 13.66 -13.98
CA GLN A 10 0.78 12.48 -13.66
C GLN A 10 -0.07 11.21 -13.58
N ILE A 11 -1.27 11.32 -13.00
CA ILE A 11 -2.18 10.19 -12.91
C ILE A 11 -2.61 9.74 -14.31
N ARG A 12 -3.04 10.68 -15.15
CA ARG A 12 -3.50 10.38 -16.51
C ARG A 12 -2.41 9.78 -17.38
N GLN A 13 -1.17 10.18 -17.18
CA GLN A 13 -0.01 9.67 -17.93
C GLN A 13 0.66 8.49 -17.26
N LEU A 14 0.16 8.03 -16.12
CA LEU A 14 0.76 6.96 -15.32
C LEU A 14 2.24 7.27 -15.01
N ASP A 15 2.55 8.52 -14.72
CA ASP A 15 3.89 9.01 -14.46
C ASP A 15 4.24 8.87 -12.98
N LEU A 16 5.26 8.09 -12.66
CA LEU A 16 5.71 7.82 -11.29
C LEU A 16 6.91 8.67 -10.88
N ALA A 17 7.26 9.69 -11.66
CA ALA A 17 8.45 10.51 -11.37
C ALA A 17 8.43 11.14 -9.97
N ALA A 18 7.24 11.41 -9.41
CA ALA A 18 7.11 11.98 -8.08
C ALA A 18 7.63 11.05 -6.97
N LEU A 19 7.69 9.75 -7.22
CA LEU A 19 8.25 8.78 -6.28
C LEU A 19 9.74 8.53 -6.48
N GLN A 20 10.36 9.18 -7.47
CA GLN A 20 11.76 8.94 -7.80
C GLN A 20 12.72 9.11 -6.60
N PRO A 21 12.56 10.14 -5.74
CA PRO A 21 13.44 10.28 -4.58
C PRO A 21 13.41 9.05 -3.65
N TRP A 22 12.26 8.36 -3.58
CA TRP A 22 12.11 7.17 -2.75
C TRP A 22 12.73 5.94 -3.40
N PHE A 23 12.75 5.86 -4.74
CA PHE A 23 13.34 4.74 -5.47
C PHE A 23 14.86 4.67 -5.27
N SER A 24 15.52 5.80 -5.00
CA SER A 24 16.97 5.86 -4.84
C SER A 24 17.44 5.58 -3.41
N LEU A 25 16.52 5.40 -2.45
CA LEU A 25 16.88 5.09 -1.08
C LEU A 25 17.30 3.64 -0.92
N SER A 26 18.26 3.39 -0.02
CA SER A 26 18.62 2.03 0.37
C SER A 26 17.46 1.37 1.16
N PRO A 27 17.40 0.03 1.21
CA PRO A 27 16.39 -0.64 2.02
C PRO A 27 16.39 -0.20 3.49
N GLU A 28 17.56 0.02 4.07
CA GLU A 28 17.69 0.49 5.46
C GLU A 28 17.07 1.88 5.63
N ALA A 29 17.33 2.78 4.68
CA ALA A 29 16.77 4.14 4.71
C ALA A 29 15.25 4.10 4.53
N LEU A 30 14.74 3.23 3.67
CA LEU A 30 13.30 3.05 3.48
C LEU A 30 12.63 2.62 4.80
N VAL A 31 13.22 1.63 5.48
CA VAL A 31 12.68 1.14 6.75
C VAL A 31 12.70 2.23 7.82
N GLN A 32 13.79 3.01 7.89
CA GLN A 32 13.90 4.11 8.85
C GLN A 32 12.88 5.22 8.59
N GLN A 33 12.48 5.41 7.35
CA GLN A 33 11.51 6.45 6.98
C GLN A 33 10.09 5.91 6.92
N ALA A 34 9.86 4.67 7.33
CA ALA A 34 8.52 4.10 7.39
C ALA A 34 7.61 4.96 8.27
N GLY A 35 6.45 5.30 7.77
CA GLY A 35 5.49 6.16 8.47
C GLY A 35 5.65 7.65 8.18
N SER A 36 6.74 8.07 7.50
CA SER A 36 6.92 9.47 7.11
C SER A 36 6.46 9.76 5.69
N LEU A 37 6.14 8.74 4.91
CA LEU A 37 5.65 8.92 3.55
C LEU A 37 4.20 9.35 3.54
N GLU A 38 3.94 10.51 2.96
CA GLU A 38 2.60 11.01 2.71
C GLU A 38 2.42 11.20 1.21
N ILE A 39 1.30 10.76 0.67
CA ILE A 39 0.95 10.93 -0.74
C ILE A 39 -0.30 11.78 -0.82
N HIS A 40 -0.21 12.91 -1.53
CA HIS A 40 -1.33 13.81 -1.76
C HIS A 40 -1.72 13.77 -3.24
N PHE A 41 -2.95 13.37 -3.50
CA PHE A 41 -3.47 13.29 -4.86
C PHE A 41 -4.22 14.58 -5.20
N ASN A 42 -3.64 15.40 -6.06
CA ASN A 42 -4.26 16.64 -6.55
C ASN A 42 -5.16 16.33 -7.75
N TRP A 43 -6.28 15.69 -7.47
CA TRP A 43 -7.29 15.37 -8.47
C TRP A 43 -8.52 16.23 -8.18
N PRO A 44 -8.80 17.24 -9.04
CA PRO A 44 -9.98 18.09 -8.85
C PRO A 44 -11.24 17.24 -8.90
N ARG A 45 -12.14 17.51 -7.97
CA ARG A 45 -13.36 16.74 -7.84
C ARG A 45 -14.52 17.71 -7.59
N ALA A 46 -15.63 17.52 -8.31
CA ALA A 46 -16.83 18.32 -8.08
C ALA A 46 -17.42 17.99 -6.72
N ASP A 47 -17.97 19.01 -6.03
CA ASP A 47 -18.52 18.84 -4.67
C ASP A 47 -19.69 17.85 -4.64
N ASP A 48 -20.39 17.71 -5.75
CA ASP A 48 -21.54 16.81 -5.89
C ASP A 48 -21.17 15.45 -6.48
N ASP A 49 -19.89 15.18 -6.72
CA ASP A 49 -19.43 13.90 -7.25
C ASP A 49 -19.48 12.82 -6.15
N PRO A 50 -20.38 11.83 -6.27
CA PRO A 50 -20.49 10.80 -5.22
C PRO A 50 -19.41 9.73 -5.28
N ARG A 51 -18.57 9.72 -6.31
CA ARG A 51 -17.55 8.69 -6.51
C ARG A 51 -16.41 8.86 -5.51
N GLU A 52 -15.89 7.76 -5.05
CA GLU A 52 -14.65 7.75 -4.28
C GLU A 52 -13.45 7.80 -5.23
N LEU A 53 -12.29 8.25 -4.71
CA LEU A 53 -11.09 8.38 -5.53
C LEU A 53 -10.70 7.05 -6.19
N SER A 54 -10.91 5.94 -5.50
CA SER A 54 -10.61 4.61 -6.00
C SER A 54 -11.47 4.19 -7.20
N GLU A 55 -12.60 4.84 -7.42
CA GLU A 55 -13.48 4.56 -8.57
C GLU A 55 -13.02 5.27 -9.83
N ILE A 56 -12.07 6.17 -9.72
CA ILE A 56 -11.46 6.82 -10.88
C ILE A 56 -10.43 5.86 -11.47
N ALA A 57 -10.69 5.40 -12.70
CA ALA A 57 -9.91 4.35 -13.33
C ALA A 57 -8.42 4.69 -13.43
N GLU A 58 -8.10 5.93 -13.74
CA GLU A 58 -6.71 6.38 -13.87
C GLU A 58 -5.96 6.34 -12.54
N LEU A 59 -6.63 6.70 -11.44
CA LEU A 59 -6.01 6.59 -10.10
C LEU A 59 -5.73 5.14 -9.73
N ARG A 60 -6.64 4.24 -10.05
CA ARG A 60 -6.42 2.80 -9.82
C ARG A 60 -5.24 2.28 -10.61
N LEU A 61 -5.18 2.62 -11.91
CA LEU A 61 -4.06 2.20 -12.76
C LEU A 61 -2.74 2.75 -12.23
N TRP A 62 -2.71 4.01 -11.81
CA TRP A 62 -1.52 4.62 -11.23
C TRP A 62 -1.09 3.89 -9.96
N SER A 63 -2.03 3.59 -9.05
CA SER A 63 -1.74 2.89 -7.80
C SER A 63 -1.26 1.47 -8.02
N LEU A 64 -1.87 0.74 -8.97
CA LEU A 64 -1.41 -0.60 -9.35
C LEU A 64 0.02 -0.57 -9.88
N ARG A 65 0.32 0.41 -10.74
CA ARG A 65 1.66 0.55 -11.30
C ARG A 65 2.68 0.92 -10.23
N ALA A 66 2.31 1.85 -9.33
CA ALA A 66 3.17 2.23 -8.22
C ALA A 66 3.50 1.03 -7.32
N ASP A 67 2.50 0.20 -7.01
CA ASP A 67 2.71 -1.03 -6.23
C ASP A 67 3.65 -2.01 -6.94
N ALA A 68 3.52 -2.14 -8.26
CA ALA A 68 4.34 -3.07 -9.03
C ALA A 68 5.81 -2.62 -9.09
N GLU A 69 6.05 -1.33 -9.28
CA GLU A 69 7.40 -0.78 -9.38
C GLU A 69 8.04 -0.51 -8.01
N ALA A 70 7.22 -0.31 -6.99
CA ALA A 70 7.67 -0.06 -5.62
C ALA A 70 6.96 -1.03 -4.66
N PRO A 71 7.35 -2.31 -4.64
CA PRO A 71 6.66 -3.32 -3.80
C PRO A 71 6.71 -3.00 -2.32
N TRP A 72 7.69 -2.21 -1.89
CA TRP A 72 7.86 -1.75 -0.51
C TRP A 72 6.88 -0.62 -0.14
N LEU A 73 6.19 -0.02 -1.11
CA LEU A 73 5.37 1.17 -0.88
C LEU A 73 4.32 0.99 0.22
N PRO A 74 3.53 -0.10 0.26
CA PRO A 74 2.54 -0.27 1.32
C PRO A 74 3.14 -0.27 2.73
N LEU A 75 4.38 -0.75 2.86
CA LEU A 75 5.04 -0.81 4.17
C LEU A 75 5.40 0.58 4.69
N LEU A 76 5.65 1.53 3.80
CA LEU A 76 6.06 2.89 4.16
C LEU A 76 4.89 3.84 4.40
N LEU A 77 3.68 3.49 3.95
CA LEU A 77 2.53 4.39 4.06
C LEU A 77 2.15 4.59 5.53
N GLU A 78 1.92 5.85 5.87
CA GLU A 78 1.65 6.26 7.23
C GLU A 78 0.33 5.67 7.74
N ARG A 79 0.36 5.10 8.93
CA ARG A 79 -0.79 4.37 9.49
C ARG A 79 -1.80 5.29 10.15
N GLY A 80 -1.31 6.28 10.87
CA GLY A 80 -2.17 7.20 11.61
C GLY A 80 -2.98 8.12 10.74
N GLY A 81 -2.46 8.47 9.56
CA GLY A 81 -3.13 9.34 8.61
C GLY A 81 -4.08 8.63 7.66
N GLY A 82 -4.15 7.29 7.73
CA GLY A 82 -4.99 6.51 6.82
C GLY A 82 -4.48 6.41 5.40
N GLN A 83 -3.23 6.72 5.16
CA GLN A 83 -2.65 6.69 3.81
C GLN A 83 -2.62 5.28 3.22
N LEU A 84 -2.28 4.29 4.04
CA LEU A 84 -2.30 2.91 3.60
C LEU A 84 -3.70 2.48 3.17
N THR A 85 -4.71 2.78 3.98
CA THR A 85 -6.10 2.43 3.68
C THR A 85 -6.58 3.09 2.39
N ARG A 86 -6.25 4.38 2.19
CA ARG A 86 -6.59 5.09 0.97
C ARG A 86 -5.91 4.51 -0.26
N HIS A 87 -4.62 4.17 -0.12
CA HIS A 87 -3.87 3.55 -1.21
C HIS A 87 -4.49 2.22 -1.61
N VAL A 88 -4.81 1.36 -0.65
CA VAL A 88 -5.42 0.06 -0.92
C VAL A 88 -6.82 0.24 -1.50
N ALA A 89 -7.57 1.25 -1.06
CA ALA A 89 -8.89 1.56 -1.62
C ALA A 89 -8.82 1.96 -3.10
N MET A 90 -7.70 2.51 -3.55
CA MET A 90 -7.49 2.81 -4.97
C MET A 90 -7.18 1.56 -5.80
N VAL A 91 -6.87 0.45 -5.16
CA VAL A 91 -6.49 -0.80 -5.82
C VAL A 91 -7.61 -1.84 -5.74
N LEU A 92 -8.28 -1.95 -4.60
CA LEU A 92 -9.26 -3.02 -4.33
C LEU A 92 -10.70 -2.51 -4.33
N PRO A 93 -11.66 -3.36 -4.68
CA PRO A 93 -13.08 -3.06 -4.50
C PRO A 93 -13.39 -2.77 -3.03
N HIS A 94 -14.19 -1.74 -2.80
CA HIS A 94 -14.56 -1.32 -1.45
C HIS A 94 -15.88 -0.56 -1.46
N GLN A 95 -16.43 -0.35 -0.27
CA GLN A 95 -17.60 0.47 -0.02
C GLN A 95 -17.27 1.46 1.09
N PHE A 96 -17.87 2.64 1.05
CA PHE A 96 -17.72 3.63 2.10
C PHE A 96 -18.91 3.59 3.04
N SER A 97 -18.63 3.50 4.34
CA SER A 97 -19.64 3.58 5.40
C SER A 97 -19.36 4.81 6.26
N ARG A 98 -20.40 5.58 6.58
CA ARG A 98 -20.26 6.77 7.45
C ARG A 98 -19.81 6.41 8.87
N THR A 99 -20.11 5.19 9.33
CA THR A 99 -19.77 4.74 10.67
C THR A 99 -18.47 3.96 10.74
N GLU A 100 -18.16 3.18 9.68
CA GLU A 100 -17.02 2.27 9.68
C GLU A 100 -15.91 2.69 8.71
N GLY A 101 -16.14 3.73 7.91
CA GLY A 101 -15.16 4.18 6.93
C GLY A 101 -15.11 3.27 5.70
N ILE A 102 -13.92 3.04 5.19
CA ILE A 102 -13.72 2.20 4.00
C ILE A 102 -13.78 0.73 4.40
N ARG A 103 -14.64 -0.03 3.71
CA ARG A 103 -14.81 -1.47 3.92
C ARG A 103 -14.47 -2.21 2.64
N PHE A 104 -13.43 -3.01 2.70
CA PHE A 104 -12.97 -3.77 1.54
C PHE A 104 -13.80 -5.04 1.34
N ALA A 105 -13.90 -5.49 0.07
CA ALA A 105 -14.43 -6.80 -0.23
C ALA A 105 -13.51 -7.87 0.40
N PRO A 106 -14.01 -8.73 1.29
CA PRO A 106 -13.15 -9.60 2.10
C PRO A 106 -12.24 -10.52 1.27
N GLU A 107 -12.75 -11.11 0.19
CA GLU A 107 -11.95 -12.00 -0.65
C GLU A 107 -10.82 -11.27 -1.37
N SER A 108 -11.12 -10.08 -1.88
CA SER A 108 -10.11 -9.26 -2.56
C SER A 108 -9.04 -8.79 -1.59
N LEU A 109 -9.43 -8.39 -0.39
CA LEU A 109 -8.49 -7.98 0.64
C LEU A 109 -7.57 -9.13 1.05
N GLU A 110 -8.13 -10.32 1.26
CA GLU A 110 -7.34 -11.49 1.64
C GLU A 110 -6.31 -11.84 0.57
N LEU A 111 -6.70 -11.85 -0.69
CA LEU A 111 -5.79 -12.14 -1.80
C LEU A 111 -4.68 -11.10 -1.89
N TRP A 112 -5.03 -9.83 -1.80
CA TRP A 112 -4.05 -8.75 -1.89
C TRP A 112 -3.06 -8.83 -0.73
N ILE A 113 -3.55 -8.97 0.50
CA ILE A 113 -2.70 -9.03 1.69
C ILE A 113 -1.76 -10.24 1.61
N THR A 114 -2.28 -11.42 1.30
CA THR A 114 -1.46 -12.64 1.21
C THR A 114 -0.34 -12.46 0.20
N HIS A 115 -0.67 -12.00 -1.00
CA HIS A 115 0.33 -11.76 -2.04
C HIS A 115 1.33 -10.70 -1.61
N ARG A 116 0.85 -9.59 -1.06
CA ARG A 116 1.72 -8.47 -0.70
C ARG A 116 2.65 -8.79 0.46
N LEU A 117 2.14 -9.47 1.47
CA LEU A 117 2.95 -9.82 2.64
C LEU A 117 4.06 -10.81 2.28
N PHE A 118 3.75 -11.82 1.47
CA PHE A 118 4.77 -12.76 1.02
C PHE A 118 5.80 -12.08 0.13
N SER A 119 5.39 -11.21 -0.77
CA SER A 119 6.31 -10.45 -1.64
C SER A 119 7.23 -9.54 -0.83
N LEU A 120 6.69 -8.82 0.15
CA LEU A 120 7.46 -7.92 1.01
C LEU A 120 8.40 -8.69 1.95
N ASP A 121 7.95 -9.82 2.48
CA ASP A 121 8.80 -10.67 3.32
C ASP A 121 9.98 -11.21 2.50
N ALA A 122 9.74 -11.68 1.30
CA ALA A 122 10.79 -12.16 0.40
C ALA A 122 11.77 -11.02 0.04
N TRP A 123 11.25 -9.85 -0.31
CA TRP A 123 12.08 -8.68 -0.59
C TRP A 123 12.96 -8.30 0.61
N ALA A 124 12.37 -8.25 1.81
CA ALA A 124 13.10 -7.89 3.03
C ALA A 124 14.22 -8.89 3.32
N ARG A 125 13.93 -10.19 3.20
CA ARG A 125 14.91 -11.23 3.47
C ARG A 125 16.08 -11.20 2.49
N LEU A 126 15.82 -10.86 1.21
CA LEU A 126 16.88 -10.66 0.24
C LEU A 126 17.84 -9.55 0.64
N HIS A 127 17.37 -8.56 1.39
CA HIS A 127 18.17 -7.43 1.85
C HIS A 127 18.62 -7.57 3.31
N GLY A 128 18.47 -8.77 3.89
CA GLY A 128 18.88 -9.00 5.27
C GLY A 128 18.02 -8.33 6.33
N LEU A 129 16.79 -7.96 5.96
CA LEU A 129 15.85 -7.28 6.85
C LEU A 129 14.79 -8.26 7.36
N SER A 130 14.30 -8.04 8.58
CA SER A 130 13.16 -8.75 9.14
C SER A 130 12.03 -7.77 9.38
N CYS A 131 10.90 -7.97 8.70
CA CYS A 131 9.78 -7.02 8.77
C CYS A 131 8.42 -7.70 9.02
N ARG A 132 8.40 -8.98 9.43
CA ARG A 132 7.14 -9.71 9.65
C ARG A 132 6.23 -9.04 10.68
N GLN A 133 6.81 -8.47 11.73
CA GLN A 133 6.02 -7.75 12.73
C GLN A 133 5.35 -6.50 12.10
N GLY A 134 6.10 -5.73 11.33
CA GLY A 134 5.56 -4.57 10.62
C GLY A 134 4.49 -4.95 9.61
N LEU A 135 4.68 -6.07 8.91
CA LEU A 135 3.70 -6.58 7.95
C LEU A 135 2.41 -7.01 8.64
N ALA A 136 2.50 -7.65 9.80
CA ALA A 136 1.33 -8.01 10.59
C ALA A 136 0.55 -6.77 11.05
N GLN A 137 1.26 -5.71 11.45
CA GLN A 137 0.65 -4.44 11.82
C GLN A 137 -0.03 -3.77 10.62
N MET A 138 0.59 -3.83 9.46
CA MET A 138 -0.01 -3.32 8.22
C MET A 138 -1.33 -4.02 7.90
N ALA A 139 -1.36 -5.35 8.00
CA ALA A 139 -2.58 -6.12 7.77
C ALA A 139 -3.66 -5.75 8.78
N ALA A 140 -3.30 -5.56 10.05
CA ALA A 140 -4.24 -5.17 11.10
C ALA A 140 -4.88 -3.80 10.84
N VAL A 141 -4.10 -2.84 10.32
CA VAL A 141 -4.62 -1.52 9.94
C VAL A 141 -5.72 -1.65 8.89
N LEU A 142 -5.60 -2.61 7.99
CA LEU A 142 -6.60 -2.88 6.95
C LEU A 142 -7.76 -3.76 7.43
N GLY A 143 -7.76 -4.15 8.69
CA GLY A 143 -8.80 -4.97 9.27
C GLY A 143 -8.59 -6.47 9.10
N TYR A 144 -7.40 -6.89 8.72
CA TYR A 144 -7.08 -8.31 8.51
C TYR A 144 -6.11 -8.79 9.58
N GLU A 145 -6.54 -9.77 10.37
CA GLU A 145 -5.67 -10.38 11.38
C GLU A 145 -5.03 -11.65 10.83
N LEU A 146 -3.71 -11.75 10.99
CA LEU A 146 -2.97 -12.94 10.58
C LEU A 146 -3.13 -14.02 11.65
N ASP A 147 -3.43 -15.23 11.23
CA ASP A 147 -3.43 -16.37 12.15
C ASP A 147 -2.00 -16.87 12.40
N GLY A 148 -1.84 -17.73 13.40
CA GLY A 148 -0.51 -18.23 13.77
C GLY A 148 0.15 -19.11 12.71
N GLY A 149 -0.61 -19.59 11.73
CA GLY A 149 -0.08 -20.42 10.65
C GLY A 149 0.22 -19.67 9.36
N PHE A 150 0.05 -18.35 9.33
CA PHE A 150 0.20 -17.57 8.10
C PHE A 150 1.60 -17.76 7.46
N TRP A 151 2.65 -17.75 8.29
CA TRP A 151 4.03 -17.86 7.81
C TRP A 151 4.54 -19.31 7.72
N ALA A 152 3.73 -20.28 8.14
CA ALA A 152 4.15 -21.68 8.23
C ALA A 152 4.66 -22.27 6.91
N PRO A 153 4.03 -22.01 5.74
CA PRO A 153 4.54 -22.54 4.47
C PRO A 153 5.96 -22.08 4.15
N LEU A 154 6.30 -20.82 4.48
CA LEU A 154 7.65 -20.30 4.27
C LEU A 154 8.65 -20.91 5.26
N SER A 155 8.23 -21.09 6.52
CA SER A 155 9.09 -21.69 7.54
C SER A 155 9.40 -23.16 7.19
N ALA A 156 8.42 -23.90 6.69
CA ALA A 156 8.63 -25.28 6.23
C ALA A 156 9.59 -25.33 5.05
N GLY A 157 9.46 -24.40 4.09
CA GLY A 157 10.38 -24.28 2.97
C GLY A 157 11.80 -23.90 3.39
N ALA A 158 11.92 -23.03 4.39
CA ALA A 158 13.22 -22.60 4.92
C ALA A 158 13.95 -23.72 5.68
N ALA A 159 13.24 -24.69 6.24
CA ALA A 159 13.81 -25.80 6.97
C ALA A 159 14.43 -26.88 6.07
N GLN A 160 14.21 -26.79 4.79
CA GLN A 160 14.80 -27.68 3.81
C GLN A 160 16.06 -27.06 3.22
#